data_618848d1d69fbf9a7e93dc9612d2104e
#
_entry.id   618848d1d69fbf9a7e93dc9612d2104e
#
_cell.length_a   1.000
_cell.length_b   1.000
_cell.length_c   1.000
_cell.angle_alpha   90.00
_cell.angle_beta   90.00
_cell.angle_gamma   90.00
#
_symmetry.space_group_name_H-M   'P 1'
#
loop_
_entity.id
_entity.type
_entity.pdbx_description
1 polymer ?
#
loop_
_entity_poly.entity_id
_entity_poly.type
_entity_poly.pdbx_seq_one_letter_code
_entity_poly.pdbx_strand_id
1 'polypeptide(L)'
;KQSRVITTRLIGKAILSASAPVRVWLNSSTATIYAHRYDAPNDELTGIPGSQDTNSPDTWRFSIDVAESWERAADEFDLPDTRLVKLRTAMTMGPGRGGVFDVFVGLARKGLGGTLGDGRQYVSWIHEEDCIRAMLWLIEQKDLSGAVNICSPNPLPNKDFMRGLRKACGVPGGLPATKWMLEIGTFLMRTEAELILKSRRVVPRRLLDSGFTFNYPTWPEAAFDLFRRR
;
A
#
# COMPACT_ATOMS: atom_id res chain seq x y z
N LYS A 1 -14.50 -9.01 -0.68
CA LYS A 1 -14.04 -9.87 0.40
C LYS A 1 -13.96 -11.34 -0.02
N GLN A 2 -15.10 -11.97 -0.40
CA GLN A 2 -15.15 -13.39 -0.74
C GLN A 2 -14.13 -13.82 -1.79
N SER A 3 -13.96 -13.06 -2.87
CA SER A 3 -12.99 -13.37 -3.92
C SER A 3 -11.56 -13.57 -3.37
N ARG A 4 -11.07 -12.66 -2.51
CA ARG A 4 -9.72 -12.75 -1.92
C ARG A 4 -9.60 -13.98 -1.00
N VAL A 5 -10.57 -14.18 -0.10
CA VAL A 5 -10.58 -15.29 0.84
C VAL A 5 -10.61 -16.65 0.13
N ILE A 6 -11.50 -16.79 -0.86
CA ILE A 6 -11.63 -18.04 -1.64
C ILE A 6 -10.33 -18.33 -2.41
N THR A 7 -9.78 -17.34 -3.11
CA THR A 7 -8.53 -17.53 -3.87
C THR A 7 -7.37 -17.92 -2.95
N THR A 8 -7.24 -17.27 -1.79
CA THR A 8 -6.20 -17.62 -0.81
C THR A 8 -6.35 -19.06 -0.30
N ARG A 9 -7.58 -19.48 0.02
CA ARG A 9 -7.84 -20.86 0.44
C ARG A 9 -7.55 -21.88 -0.66
N LEU A 10 -7.85 -21.54 -1.92
CA LEU A 10 -7.51 -22.42 -3.05
C LEU A 10 -5.99 -22.57 -3.21
N ILE A 11 -5.24 -21.49 -3.06
CA ILE A 11 -3.78 -21.52 -3.10
C ILE A 11 -3.23 -22.36 -1.95
N GLY A 12 -3.71 -22.15 -0.70
CA GLY A 12 -3.27 -22.93 0.45
C GLY A 12 -3.53 -24.44 0.28
N LYS A 13 -4.70 -24.82 -0.25
CA LYS A 13 -5.00 -26.21 -0.59
C LYS A 13 -4.08 -26.77 -1.69
N ALA A 14 -3.79 -25.98 -2.70
CA ALA A 14 -2.87 -26.38 -3.76
C ALA A 14 -1.44 -26.60 -3.24
N ILE A 15 -0.99 -25.77 -2.30
CA ILE A 15 0.32 -25.93 -1.64
C ILE A 15 0.34 -27.25 -0.84
N LEU A 16 -0.70 -27.53 -0.05
CA LEU A 16 -0.81 -28.80 0.69
C LEU A 16 -0.81 -30.03 -0.19
N SER A 17 -1.35 -29.92 -1.40
CA SER A 17 -1.45 -31.02 -2.37
C SER A 17 -0.27 -31.10 -3.33
N ALA A 18 0.71 -30.19 -3.21
CA ALA A 18 1.83 -30.14 -4.12
C ALA A 18 2.74 -31.39 -3.95
N SER A 19 3.14 -32.00 -5.07
CA SER A 19 4.03 -33.16 -5.09
C SER A 19 5.47 -32.83 -4.67
N ALA A 20 5.86 -31.54 -4.75
CA ALA A 20 7.13 -31.02 -4.28
C ALA A 20 6.91 -29.90 -3.27
N PRO A 21 7.74 -29.78 -2.23
CA PRO A 21 7.59 -28.75 -1.21
C PRO A 21 7.66 -27.33 -1.80
N VAL A 22 6.67 -26.50 -1.48
CA VAL A 22 6.67 -25.08 -1.79
C VAL A 22 7.45 -24.37 -0.69
N ARG A 23 8.61 -23.81 -0.99
CA ARG A 23 9.50 -23.20 0.02
C ARG A 23 8.96 -21.89 0.59
N VAL A 24 8.24 -21.10 -0.23
CA VAL A 24 7.72 -19.81 0.20
C VAL A 24 6.38 -19.51 -0.47
N TRP A 25 5.45 -18.99 0.30
CA TRP A 25 4.18 -18.43 -0.15
C TRP A 25 4.14 -16.95 0.17
N LEU A 26 4.24 -16.11 -0.86
CA LEU A 26 4.02 -14.68 -0.78
C LEU A 26 2.53 -14.40 -0.97
N ASN A 27 1.80 -14.24 0.12
CA ASN A 27 0.38 -13.93 0.07
C ASN A 27 0.16 -12.41 0.06
N SER A 28 -0.57 -11.91 -0.93
CA SER A 28 -0.91 -10.49 -0.98
C SER A 28 -1.77 -10.09 0.23
N SER A 29 -1.51 -8.91 0.76
CA SER A 29 -2.29 -8.20 1.77
C SER A 29 -2.23 -6.70 1.46
N THR A 30 -2.60 -5.84 2.38
CA THR A 30 -2.65 -4.39 2.17
C THR A 30 -2.28 -3.61 3.41
N ALA A 31 -1.55 -2.52 3.25
CA ALA A 31 -1.28 -1.56 4.32
C ALA A 31 -2.54 -0.88 4.89
N THR A 32 -3.70 -1.05 4.24
CA THR A 32 -5.00 -0.58 4.75
C THR A 32 -5.42 -1.26 6.06
N ILE A 33 -4.83 -2.41 6.38
CA ILE A 33 -5.06 -3.15 7.63
C ILE A 33 -4.76 -2.33 8.89
N TYR A 34 -3.91 -1.30 8.80
CA TYR A 34 -3.51 -0.49 9.93
C TYR A 34 -4.50 0.63 10.25
N ALA A 35 -4.47 1.08 11.52
CA ALA A 35 -5.25 2.20 12.04
C ALA A 35 -4.91 3.51 11.33
N HIS A 36 -5.91 4.40 11.29
CA HIS A 36 -5.75 5.78 10.86
C HIS A 36 -5.10 6.61 11.96
N ARG A 37 -3.86 7.07 11.76
CA ARG A 37 -3.15 7.83 12.78
C ARG A 37 -2.17 8.84 12.18
N TYR A 38 -1.88 9.89 12.96
CA TYR A 38 -0.96 10.96 12.60
C TYR A 38 0.29 11.00 13.50
N ASP A 39 0.18 10.54 14.73
CA ASP A 39 1.15 10.66 15.81
C ASP A 39 2.41 9.82 15.57
N ALA A 40 2.25 8.57 15.14
CA ALA A 40 3.38 7.66 14.92
C ALA A 40 3.17 6.81 13.66
N PRO A 41 4.24 6.26 13.07
CA PRO A 41 4.12 5.29 11.98
C PRO A 41 3.57 3.95 12.48
N ASN A 42 2.95 3.20 11.58
CA ASN A 42 2.63 1.79 11.76
C ASN A 42 3.74 0.95 11.13
N ASP A 43 4.43 0.17 11.92
CA ASP A 43 5.34 -0.88 11.47
C ASP A 43 4.75 -2.27 11.78
N GLU A 44 5.48 -3.32 11.45
CA GLU A 44 5.01 -4.70 11.63
C GLU A 44 5.00 -5.15 13.11
N LEU A 45 5.73 -4.47 14.00
CA LEU A 45 5.90 -4.83 15.40
C LEU A 45 5.02 -3.98 16.34
N THR A 46 4.90 -2.69 16.06
CA THR A 46 4.22 -1.71 16.92
C THR A 46 2.98 -1.08 16.27
N GLY A 47 2.71 -1.42 14.99
CA GLY A 47 1.58 -0.91 14.26
C GLY A 47 0.25 -1.39 14.84
N ILE A 48 -0.71 -0.47 14.92
CA ILE A 48 -2.05 -0.75 15.48
C ILE A 48 -2.94 -1.31 14.38
N PRO A 49 -3.58 -2.49 14.57
CA PRO A 49 -4.60 -2.99 13.65
C PRO A 49 -5.77 -2.02 13.52
N GLY A 50 -6.29 -1.86 12.32
CA GLY A 50 -7.42 -0.96 12.04
C GLY A 50 -8.71 -1.34 12.77
N SER A 51 -8.91 -2.62 13.08
CA SER A 51 -10.03 -3.12 13.89
C SER A 51 -10.02 -2.60 15.33
N GLN A 52 -8.87 -2.16 15.83
CA GLN A 52 -8.71 -1.55 17.16
C GLN A 52 -8.90 -0.02 17.13
N ASP A 53 -9.06 0.58 15.95
CA ASP A 53 -9.27 2.02 15.82
C ASP A 53 -10.75 2.37 16.03
N THR A 54 -11.08 2.82 17.22
CA THR A 54 -12.45 3.21 17.61
C THR A 54 -12.90 4.53 16.97
N ASN A 55 -11.97 5.33 16.43
CA ASN A 55 -12.24 6.63 15.82
C ASN A 55 -12.39 6.57 14.29
N SER A 56 -12.17 5.42 13.69
CA SER A 56 -12.34 5.25 12.23
C SER A 56 -13.82 5.28 11.84
N PRO A 57 -14.17 5.97 10.74
CA PRO A 57 -15.51 5.92 10.17
C PRO A 57 -15.94 4.48 9.86
N ASP A 58 -17.22 4.17 10.05
CA ASP A 58 -17.76 2.83 9.77
C ASP A 58 -17.54 2.39 8.32
N THR A 59 -17.52 3.35 7.38
CA THR A 59 -17.24 3.10 5.97
C THR A 59 -15.86 2.48 5.73
N TRP A 60 -14.89 2.70 6.63
CA TRP A 60 -13.54 2.13 6.52
C TRP A 60 -13.42 0.74 7.12
N ARG A 61 -14.37 0.33 7.96
CA ARG A 61 -14.39 -1.01 8.58
C ARG A 61 -14.45 -2.13 7.56
N PHE A 62 -15.13 -1.89 6.44
CA PHE A 62 -15.21 -2.90 5.37
C PHE A 62 -13.85 -3.24 4.78
N SER A 63 -13.01 -2.25 4.48
CA SER A 63 -11.68 -2.48 3.90
C SER A 63 -10.73 -3.14 4.90
N ILE A 64 -10.83 -2.78 6.19
CA ILE A 64 -10.09 -3.41 7.28
C ILE A 64 -10.51 -4.88 7.43
N ASP A 65 -11.82 -5.16 7.48
CA ASP A 65 -12.35 -6.52 7.55
C ASP A 65 -11.93 -7.38 6.35
N VAL A 66 -11.87 -6.78 5.16
CA VAL A 66 -11.33 -7.46 3.97
C VAL A 66 -9.87 -7.84 4.18
N ALA A 67 -9.04 -6.89 4.63
CA ALA A 67 -7.61 -7.10 4.84
C ALA A 67 -7.33 -8.18 5.89
N GLU A 68 -7.98 -8.09 7.05
CA GLU A 68 -7.83 -9.07 8.13
C GLU A 68 -8.35 -10.45 7.75
N SER A 69 -9.51 -10.53 7.05
CA SER A 69 -10.04 -11.80 6.58
C SER A 69 -9.15 -12.44 5.52
N TRP A 70 -8.48 -11.63 4.73
CA TRP A 70 -7.52 -12.11 3.74
C TRP A 70 -6.30 -12.74 4.39
N GLU A 71 -5.71 -12.07 5.40
CA GLU A 71 -4.58 -12.62 6.15
C GLU A 71 -4.99 -13.88 6.94
N ARG A 72 -6.15 -13.85 7.64
CA ARG A 72 -6.66 -15.03 8.36
C ARG A 72 -6.84 -16.24 7.46
N ALA A 73 -7.30 -16.04 6.22
CA ALA A 73 -7.48 -17.15 5.28
C ALA A 73 -6.16 -17.85 4.89
N ALA A 74 -5.04 -17.15 4.93
CA ALA A 74 -3.71 -17.74 4.73
C ALA A 74 -3.24 -18.45 6.01
N ASP A 75 -3.55 -17.90 7.19
CA ASP A 75 -3.18 -18.47 8.49
C ASP A 75 -3.99 -19.75 8.85
N GLU A 76 -5.05 -20.10 8.10
CA GLU A 76 -5.83 -21.31 8.28
C GLU A 76 -5.03 -22.61 7.95
N PHE A 77 -3.88 -22.47 7.27
CA PHE A 77 -3.10 -23.61 6.79
C PHE A 77 -1.85 -23.83 7.64
N ASP A 78 -1.73 -25.03 8.19
CA ASP A 78 -0.48 -25.50 8.79
C ASP A 78 0.44 -26.03 7.68
N LEU A 79 1.49 -25.25 7.38
CA LEU A 79 2.42 -25.50 6.27
C LEU A 79 3.86 -25.52 6.80
N PRO A 80 4.28 -26.60 7.47
CA PRO A 80 5.58 -26.65 8.16
C PRO A 80 6.79 -26.44 7.22
N ASP A 81 6.66 -26.85 5.97
CA ASP A 81 7.73 -26.74 4.96
C ASP A 81 7.61 -25.48 4.08
N THR A 82 6.56 -24.68 4.28
CA THR A 82 6.28 -23.47 3.48
C THR A 82 6.32 -22.24 4.35
N ARG A 83 7.26 -21.36 4.10
CA ARG A 83 7.33 -20.07 4.76
C ARG A 83 6.26 -19.12 4.20
N LEU A 84 5.25 -18.78 5.01
CA LEU A 84 4.20 -17.82 4.65
C LEU A 84 4.66 -16.39 4.94
N VAL A 85 4.59 -15.51 3.93
CA VAL A 85 4.84 -14.07 4.06
C VAL A 85 3.62 -13.30 3.59
N LYS A 86 3.02 -12.48 4.46
CA LYS A 86 1.85 -11.65 4.16
C LYS A 86 2.33 -10.25 3.76
N LEU A 87 2.18 -9.92 2.47
CA LEU A 87 2.69 -8.68 1.87
C LEU A 87 1.71 -7.54 2.11
N ARG A 88 1.89 -6.76 3.18
CA ARG A 88 1.09 -5.55 3.47
C ARG A 88 1.53 -4.41 2.57
N THR A 89 1.08 -4.45 1.32
CA THR A 89 1.53 -3.54 0.27
C THR A 89 0.84 -2.19 0.37
N ALA A 90 1.64 -1.12 0.30
CA ALA A 90 1.19 0.26 0.13
C ALA A 90 0.80 0.53 -1.33
N MET A 91 0.45 1.78 -1.68
CA MET A 91 0.14 2.14 -3.06
C MET A 91 1.38 1.94 -3.94
N THR A 92 1.34 0.94 -4.81
CA THR A 92 2.42 0.70 -5.77
C THR A 92 2.29 1.69 -6.93
N MET A 93 3.34 2.48 -7.11
CA MET A 93 3.43 3.50 -8.15
C MET A 93 4.23 2.96 -9.33
N GLY A 94 3.57 2.87 -10.47
CA GLY A 94 4.16 2.45 -11.75
C GLY A 94 3.80 3.41 -12.88
N PRO A 95 4.61 3.52 -13.96
CA PRO A 95 4.40 4.44 -15.07
C PRO A 95 3.26 4.01 -16.02
N GLY A 96 2.75 2.79 -15.85
CA GLY A 96 1.74 2.18 -16.73
C GLY A 96 0.42 2.94 -16.76
N ARG A 97 -0.25 2.93 -17.93
CA ARG A 97 -1.56 3.55 -18.10
C ARG A 97 -2.62 2.83 -17.27
N GLY A 98 -3.56 3.61 -16.70
CA GLY A 98 -4.65 3.09 -15.88
C GLY A 98 -4.26 2.77 -14.42
N GLY A 99 -2.99 2.88 -14.06
CA GLY A 99 -2.51 2.73 -12.68
C GLY A 99 -2.77 3.98 -11.83
N VAL A 100 -2.57 3.84 -10.52
CA VAL A 100 -2.77 4.93 -9.54
C VAL A 100 -1.92 6.16 -9.89
N PHE A 101 -0.66 5.98 -10.27
CA PHE A 101 0.22 7.08 -10.67
C PHE A 101 -0.30 7.81 -11.91
N ASP A 102 -0.83 7.07 -12.90
CA ASP A 102 -1.44 7.63 -14.12
C ASP A 102 -2.62 8.54 -13.81
N VAL A 103 -3.49 8.12 -12.88
CA VAL A 103 -4.63 8.93 -12.40
C VAL A 103 -4.13 10.23 -11.75
N PHE A 104 -3.16 10.15 -10.86
CA PHE A 104 -2.60 11.34 -10.20
C PHE A 104 -1.95 12.32 -11.19
N VAL A 105 -1.19 11.81 -12.16
CA VAL A 105 -0.60 12.63 -13.25
C VAL A 105 -1.70 13.28 -14.09
N GLY A 106 -2.75 12.53 -14.42
CA GLY A 106 -3.90 13.06 -15.15
C GLY A 106 -4.61 14.22 -14.42
N LEU A 107 -4.79 14.08 -13.11
CA LEU A 107 -5.34 15.14 -12.26
C LEU A 107 -4.39 16.35 -12.20
N ALA A 108 -3.11 16.14 -11.99
CA ALA A 108 -2.13 17.22 -11.94
C ALA A 108 -2.10 18.04 -13.23
N ARG A 109 -2.07 17.39 -14.38
CA ARG A 109 -2.08 18.04 -15.71
C ARG A 109 -3.35 18.84 -16.00
N LYS A 110 -4.48 18.47 -15.40
CA LYS A 110 -5.76 19.20 -15.49
C LYS A 110 -5.88 20.35 -14.47
N GLY A 111 -4.81 20.65 -13.73
CA GLY A 111 -4.83 21.66 -12.66
C GLY A 111 -5.52 21.20 -11.36
N LEU A 112 -5.91 19.93 -11.26
CA LEU A 112 -6.58 19.33 -10.09
C LEU A 112 -5.59 18.61 -9.14
N GLY A 113 -4.31 18.82 -9.32
CA GLY A 113 -3.23 18.20 -8.54
C GLY A 113 -2.92 18.94 -7.24
N GLY A 114 -3.84 19.65 -6.65
CA GLY A 114 -3.68 20.32 -5.36
C GLY A 114 -3.76 19.35 -4.17
N THR A 115 -3.76 19.92 -2.98
CA THR A 115 -3.93 19.16 -1.72
C THR A 115 -5.31 18.51 -1.68
N LEU A 116 -5.36 17.26 -1.27
CA LEU A 116 -6.60 16.50 -1.10
C LEU A 116 -7.01 16.51 0.39
N GLY A 117 -8.26 16.88 0.67
CA GLY A 117 -8.72 17.08 2.04
C GLY A 117 -7.94 18.18 2.77
N ASP A 118 -7.52 17.94 4.01
CA ASP A 118 -6.66 18.85 4.80
C ASP A 118 -5.16 18.73 4.48
N GLY A 119 -4.78 17.69 3.71
CA GLY A 119 -3.42 17.44 3.27
C GLY A 119 -2.45 16.95 4.35
N ARG A 120 -2.92 16.73 5.57
CA ARG A 120 -2.10 16.26 6.70
C ARG A 120 -1.99 14.72 6.72
N GLN A 121 -2.98 14.04 6.12
CA GLN A 121 -3.00 12.58 6.06
C GLN A 121 -1.77 12.07 5.32
N TYR A 122 -1.13 11.05 5.90
CA TYR A 122 0.06 10.44 5.32
C TYR A 122 -0.30 9.52 4.15
N VAL A 123 0.53 9.56 3.13
CA VAL A 123 0.50 8.67 1.97
C VAL A 123 1.67 7.72 2.09
N SER A 124 1.37 6.43 2.22
CA SER A 124 2.35 5.35 2.06
C SER A 124 2.30 4.83 0.64
N TRP A 125 3.46 4.71 0.05
CA TRP A 125 3.65 4.36 -1.35
C TRP A 125 4.89 3.48 -1.51
N ILE A 126 5.05 2.86 -2.66
CA ILE A 126 6.28 2.19 -3.07
C ILE A 126 6.45 2.33 -4.57
N HIS A 127 7.68 2.51 -5.05
CA HIS A 127 8.00 2.42 -6.46
C HIS A 127 7.87 0.98 -6.95
N GLU A 128 7.33 0.75 -8.17
CA GLU A 128 7.13 -0.61 -8.70
C GLU A 128 8.40 -1.46 -8.70
N GLU A 129 9.55 -0.85 -9.03
CA GLU A 129 10.83 -1.54 -9.02
C GLU A 129 11.22 -2.02 -7.63
N ASP A 130 11.10 -1.15 -6.61
CA ASP A 130 11.39 -1.54 -5.23
C ASP A 130 10.38 -2.56 -4.69
N CYS A 131 9.12 -2.52 -5.16
CA CYS A 131 8.12 -3.53 -4.84
C CYS A 131 8.56 -4.91 -5.35
N ILE A 132 8.98 -4.99 -6.61
CA ILE A 132 9.47 -6.25 -7.21
C ILE A 132 10.75 -6.72 -6.50
N ARG A 133 11.70 -5.82 -6.27
CA ARG A 133 12.95 -6.15 -5.56
C ARG A 133 12.70 -6.65 -4.14
N ALA A 134 11.74 -6.05 -3.42
CA ALA A 134 11.35 -6.51 -2.09
C ALA A 134 10.75 -7.92 -2.11
N MET A 135 9.92 -8.24 -3.11
CA MET A 135 9.39 -9.60 -3.28
C MET A 135 10.50 -10.61 -3.57
N LEU A 136 11.44 -10.28 -4.47
CA LEU A 136 12.59 -11.15 -4.76
C LEU A 136 13.48 -11.30 -3.52
N TRP A 137 13.74 -10.23 -2.78
CA TRP A 137 14.45 -10.26 -1.52
C TRP A 137 13.79 -11.22 -0.51
N LEU A 138 12.47 -11.13 -0.36
CA LEU A 138 11.71 -12.00 0.53
C LEU A 138 11.73 -13.48 0.11
N ILE A 139 11.88 -13.78 -1.17
CA ILE A 139 12.06 -15.16 -1.64
C ILE A 139 13.39 -15.74 -1.13
N GLU A 140 14.46 -14.92 -1.15
CA GLU A 140 15.80 -15.33 -0.73
C GLU A 140 15.98 -15.34 0.80
N GLN A 141 15.33 -14.45 1.55
CA GLN A 141 15.48 -14.31 3.00
C GLN A 141 14.68 -15.37 3.77
N LYS A 142 15.37 -16.37 4.28
CA LYS A 142 14.73 -17.53 4.92
C LYS A 142 14.08 -17.21 6.27
N ASP A 143 14.56 -16.17 6.97
CA ASP A 143 14.14 -15.84 8.33
C ASP A 143 12.95 -14.86 8.41
N LEU A 144 12.52 -14.31 7.26
CA LEU A 144 11.39 -13.41 7.20
C LEU A 144 10.08 -14.15 6.89
N SER A 145 9.24 -14.36 7.92
CA SER A 145 7.90 -14.95 7.81
C SER A 145 6.84 -14.03 8.42
N GLY A 146 5.56 -14.31 8.20
CA GLY A 146 4.45 -13.51 8.71
C GLY A 146 4.26 -12.19 7.97
N ALA A 147 3.79 -11.13 8.64
CA ALA A 147 3.51 -9.85 8.00
C ALA A 147 4.79 -9.06 7.68
N VAL A 148 4.86 -8.51 6.46
CA VAL A 148 5.93 -7.62 6.01
C VAL A 148 5.31 -6.45 5.25
N ASN A 149 5.67 -5.22 5.62
CA ASN A 149 5.22 -4.01 4.97
C ASN A 149 6.02 -3.76 3.69
N ILE A 150 5.32 -3.73 2.56
CA ILE A 150 5.90 -3.44 1.24
C ILE A 150 5.60 -1.98 0.91
N CYS A 151 6.42 -1.08 1.44
CA CYS A 151 6.28 0.36 1.28
C CYS A 151 7.64 1.06 1.31
N SER A 152 7.70 2.28 0.76
CA SER A 152 8.88 3.16 0.93
C SER A 152 9.09 3.51 2.41
N PRO A 153 10.35 3.69 2.85
CA PRO A 153 10.65 4.04 4.24
C PRO A 153 10.19 5.46 4.64
N ASN A 154 9.86 6.30 3.66
CA ASN A 154 9.53 7.71 3.87
C ASN A 154 8.08 8.04 3.44
N PRO A 155 7.06 7.60 4.21
CA PRO A 155 5.69 8.08 4.01
C PRO A 155 5.63 9.58 4.28
N LEU A 156 4.82 10.33 3.52
CA LEU A 156 4.78 11.78 3.62
C LEU A 156 3.34 12.31 3.62
N PRO A 157 3.10 13.52 4.19
CA PRO A 157 1.79 14.15 4.13
C PRO A 157 1.32 14.36 2.69
N ASN A 158 0.02 14.23 2.46
CA ASN A 158 -0.59 14.38 1.13
C ASN A 158 -0.22 15.70 0.44
N LYS A 159 -0.15 16.81 1.19
CA LYS A 159 0.28 18.10 0.64
C LYS A 159 1.68 18.03 0.00
N ASP A 160 2.60 17.30 0.63
CA ASP A 160 3.98 17.16 0.15
C ASP A 160 4.06 16.13 -0.98
N PHE A 161 3.27 15.05 -0.90
CA PHE A 161 3.10 14.07 -1.96
C PHE A 161 2.62 14.73 -3.26
N MET A 162 1.54 15.51 -3.20
CA MET A 162 0.99 16.21 -4.36
C MET A 162 1.93 17.31 -4.88
N ARG A 163 2.69 17.96 -4.01
CA ARG A 163 3.73 18.93 -4.41
C ARG A 163 4.86 18.24 -5.19
N GLY A 164 5.36 17.10 -4.70
CA GLY A 164 6.37 16.31 -5.39
C GLY A 164 5.91 15.84 -6.77
N LEU A 165 4.67 15.35 -6.85
CA LEU A 165 4.03 14.94 -8.11
C LEU A 165 3.98 16.10 -9.12
N ARG A 166 3.46 17.27 -8.71
CA ARG A 166 3.39 18.45 -9.60
C ARG A 166 4.76 18.87 -10.11
N LYS A 167 5.78 18.87 -9.24
CA LYS A 167 7.16 19.16 -9.64
C LYS A 167 7.64 18.19 -10.71
N ALA A 168 7.41 16.89 -10.55
CA ALA A 168 7.77 15.88 -11.53
C ALA A 168 7.05 16.08 -12.87
N CYS A 169 5.78 16.52 -12.83
CA CYS A 169 4.98 16.80 -14.03
C CYS A 169 5.24 18.17 -14.67
N GLY A 170 6.07 19.04 -14.07
CA GLY A 170 6.27 20.42 -14.54
C GLY A 170 5.04 21.32 -14.34
N VAL A 171 4.13 21.01 -13.42
CA VAL A 171 2.90 21.76 -13.15
C VAL A 171 3.11 22.68 -11.94
N PRO A 172 3.04 24.02 -12.10
CA PRO A 172 3.39 24.97 -11.06
C PRO A 172 2.40 25.01 -9.89
N GLY A 173 1.11 24.76 -10.15
CA GLY A 173 0.03 24.85 -9.17
C GLY A 173 -1.00 23.75 -9.33
N GLY A 174 -1.94 23.69 -8.41
CA GLY A 174 -3.08 22.77 -8.48
C GLY A 174 -4.18 23.19 -7.54
N LEU A 175 -5.42 23.13 -8.00
CA LEU A 175 -6.58 23.41 -7.18
C LEU A 175 -6.72 22.33 -6.10
N PRO A 176 -6.89 22.73 -4.83
CA PRO A 176 -7.14 21.78 -3.76
C PRO A 176 -8.54 21.16 -3.92
N ALA A 177 -8.67 19.88 -3.59
CA ALA A 177 -9.96 19.22 -3.51
C ALA A 177 -10.37 19.08 -2.04
N THR A 178 -11.47 19.71 -1.67
CA THR A 178 -12.07 19.59 -0.34
C THR A 178 -12.67 18.20 -0.13
N LYS A 179 -12.90 17.82 1.12
CA LYS A 179 -13.44 16.50 1.47
C LYS A 179 -14.74 16.16 0.70
N TRP A 180 -15.69 17.10 0.65
CA TRP A 180 -16.97 16.89 -0.06
C TRP A 180 -16.79 16.73 -1.57
N MET A 181 -15.84 17.48 -2.18
CA MET A 181 -15.51 17.33 -3.61
C MET A 181 -14.92 15.94 -3.90
N LEU A 182 -14.09 15.42 -2.98
CA LEU A 182 -13.53 14.08 -3.09
C LEU A 182 -14.61 13.00 -2.96
N GLU A 183 -15.53 13.15 -2.02
CA GLU A 183 -16.66 12.22 -1.85
C GLU A 183 -17.51 12.13 -3.13
N ILE A 184 -17.83 13.27 -3.76
CA ILE A 184 -18.54 13.28 -5.04
C ILE A 184 -17.68 12.70 -6.16
N GLY A 185 -16.41 13.10 -6.26
CA GLY A 185 -15.49 12.62 -7.29
C GLY A 185 -15.23 11.13 -7.21
N THR A 186 -15.06 10.59 -6.02
CA THR A 186 -14.84 9.15 -5.81
C THR A 186 -16.10 8.33 -6.08
N PHE A 187 -17.28 8.85 -5.75
CA PHE A 187 -18.56 8.25 -6.12
C PHE A 187 -18.71 8.14 -7.65
N LEU A 188 -18.40 9.22 -8.38
CA LEU A 188 -18.44 9.25 -9.84
C LEU A 188 -17.39 8.34 -10.49
N MET A 189 -16.19 8.21 -9.89
CA MET A 189 -15.11 7.36 -10.38
C MET A 189 -15.20 5.92 -9.86
N ARG A 190 -16.20 5.58 -9.08
CA ARG A 190 -16.33 4.27 -8.41
C ARG A 190 -15.10 3.89 -7.57
N THR A 191 -14.44 4.87 -7.00
CA THR A 191 -13.27 4.71 -6.14
C THR A 191 -13.64 5.06 -4.71
N GLU A 192 -13.08 4.37 -3.73
CA GLU A 192 -13.38 4.65 -2.33
C GLU A 192 -12.61 5.89 -1.83
N ALA A 193 -13.33 6.85 -1.22
CA ALA A 193 -12.73 8.06 -0.63
C ALA A 193 -11.72 7.71 0.49
N GLU A 194 -11.85 6.55 1.12
CA GLU A 194 -10.90 6.02 2.10
C GLU A 194 -9.47 5.97 1.56
N LEU A 195 -9.27 5.59 0.30
CA LEU A 195 -7.95 5.49 -0.30
C LEU A 195 -7.18 6.82 -0.27
N ILE A 196 -7.91 7.92 -0.25
CA ILE A 196 -7.37 9.28 -0.32
C ILE A 196 -7.32 9.94 1.07
N LEU A 197 -8.35 9.73 1.91
CA LEU A 197 -8.54 10.46 3.16
C LEU A 197 -7.94 9.77 4.39
N LYS A 198 -7.78 8.45 4.36
CA LYS A 198 -7.17 7.71 5.46
C LYS A 198 -5.67 7.99 5.54
N SER A 199 -5.19 8.42 6.72
CA SER A 199 -3.76 8.58 6.96
C SER A 199 -3.10 7.21 7.07
N ARG A 200 -2.29 6.85 6.07
CA ARG A 200 -1.48 5.63 6.03
C ARG A 200 -0.03 6.02 6.25
N ARG A 201 0.39 6.07 7.50
CA ARG A 201 1.78 6.28 7.88
C ARG A 201 2.41 4.94 8.20
N VAL A 202 2.77 4.18 7.16
CA VAL A 202 3.31 2.82 7.27
C VAL A 202 4.77 2.82 6.89
N VAL A 203 5.60 2.11 7.65
CA VAL A 203 7.05 1.99 7.42
C VAL A 203 7.47 0.52 7.36
N PRO A 204 8.48 0.17 6.53
CA PRO A 204 8.88 -1.21 6.26
C PRO A 204 10.01 -1.64 7.22
N ARG A 205 9.72 -1.69 8.52
CA ARG A 205 10.75 -1.94 9.55
C ARG A 205 11.48 -3.27 9.31
N ARG A 206 10.75 -4.34 9.08
CA ARG A 206 11.34 -5.67 8.90
C ARG A 206 12.20 -5.79 7.64
N LEU A 207 11.85 -5.09 6.54
CA LEU A 207 12.71 -5.01 5.37
C LEU A 207 14.01 -4.26 5.68
N LEU A 208 13.92 -3.11 6.35
CA LEU A 208 15.09 -2.33 6.75
C LEU A 208 16.02 -3.12 7.70
N ASP A 209 15.44 -3.73 8.73
CA ASP A 209 16.17 -4.54 9.71
C ASP A 209 16.85 -5.77 9.06
N SER A 210 16.30 -6.28 7.94
CA SER A 210 16.89 -7.37 7.15
C SER A 210 17.98 -6.94 6.18
N GLY A 211 18.30 -5.64 6.10
CA GLY A 211 19.31 -5.08 5.21
C GLY A 211 18.83 -4.77 3.79
N PHE A 212 17.51 -4.77 3.53
CA PHE A 212 16.98 -4.36 2.24
C PHE A 212 17.25 -2.88 1.96
N THR A 213 17.74 -2.56 0.77
CA THR A 213 18.02 -1.19 0.33
C THR A 213 17.06 -0.78 -0.78
N PHE A 214 16.45 0.39 -0.64
CA PHE A 214 15.54 0.96 -1.61
C PHE A 214 16.32 1.75 -2.69
N ASN A 215 15.94 1.59 -3.96
CA ASN A 215 16.44 2.42 -5.06
C ASN A 215 15.77 3.79 -5.07
N TYR A 216 14.48 3.82 -4.67
CA TYR A 216 13.66 5.03 -4.63
C TYR A 216 13.11 5.26 -3.21
N PRO A 217 13.96 5.62 -2.24
CA PRO A 217 13.51 5.81 -0.86
C PRO A 217 12.68 7.08 -0.67
N THR A 218 12.80 8.08 -1.57
CA THR A 218 12.11 9.37 -1.45
C THR A 218 11.11 9.60 -2.58
N TRP A 219 9.99 10.24 -2.24
CA TRP A 219 8.93 10.49 -3.22
C TRP A 219 9.32 11.40 -4.39
N PRO A 220 10.04 12.52 -4.20
CA PRO A 220 10.44 13.37 -5.32
C PRO A 220 11.24 12.63 -6.40
N GLU A 221 12.18 11.77 -5.99
CA GLU A 221 13.00 10.96 -6.89
C GLU A 221 12.16 9.92 -7.62
N ALA A 222 11.32 9.19 -6.88
CA ALA A 222 10.41 8.20 -7.43
C ALA A 222 9.42 8.82 -8.43
N ALA A 223 8.79 9.94 -8.08
CA ALA A 223 7.83 10.61 -8.95
C ALA A 223 8.48 11.10 -10.25
N PHE A 224 9.73 11.62 -10.17
CA PHE A 224 10.47 12.07 -11.34
C PHE A 224 10.84 10.91 -12.27
N ASP A 225 11.35 9.79 -11.73
CA ASP A 225 11.66 8.59 -12.52
C ASP A 225 10.43 8.04 -13.21
N LEU A 226 9.34 7.82 -12.45
CA LEU A 226 8.09 7.30 -12.99
C LEU A 226 7.50 8.20 -14.08
N PHE A 227 7.61 9.52 -13.92
CA PHE A 227 7.11 10.46 -14.91
C PHE A 227 7.94 10.42 -16.20
N ARG A 228 9.26 10.27 -16.08
CA ARG A 228 10.19 10.19 -17.23
C ARG A 228 9.99 8.89 -18.03
N ARG A 229 9.64 7.80 -17.35
CA ARG A 229 9.43 6.47 -17.96
C ARG A 229 8.03 6.30 -18.57
N ARG A 230 7.15 7.25 -18.41
CA ARG A 230 5.78 7.26 -18.95
C ARG A 230 5.73 7.78 -20.40
#